data_436256acc7419cce96b44c6c138a93d5
#
_entry.id   436256acc7419cce96b44c6c138a93d5
#
_cell.length_a   1.000
_cell.length_b   1.000
_cell.length_c   1.000
_cell.angle_alpha   90.00
_cell.angle_beta   90.00
_cell.angle_gamma   90.00
#
_symmetry.space_group_name_H-M   'P 1'
#
loop_
_entity.id
_entity.type
_entity.pdbx_description
1 polymer ?
#
loop_
_entity_poly.entity_id
_entity_poly.type
_entity_poly.pdbx_seq_one_letter_code
_entity_poly.pdbx_strand_id
1 'polypeptide(L)'
;MTHRTDVAAVENTATVILHLEQVRRKTVPRHTVAALGYADYVRARRLGLDKQEQVARKQRAEYEAQMKRWRQIYDRVDHEQSAISRQDPGGGRLLKKKMKGLLSQEKRIERQAGTFEEIPDVEDAIDCRFSAAITLPQGKTVLDFQLDCLRAGDRPLARDVRLHVAGPRRVAILGENGRGKTTLLRLIWEELRLRRDIRAGYMPQNYGDVLDDRQTPVDYLAPSGDKERRTKACTLLGSLKFTPDEMRRPIAALSGGQKAKLLLAGLLLDGCDVLVLDEPTRNLSPLSCPVIREALSAYGGAILSVT
;
A
#
# COMPACT_ATOMS: atom_id res chain seq x y z
N MET A 1 -21.11 18.01 -7.20
CA MET A 1 -21.12 17.75 -5.75
C MET A 1 -19.71 17.41 -5.32
N THR A 2 -19.01 18.33 -4.70
CA THR A 2 -17.63 18.14 -4.24
C THR A 2 -17.69 17.46 -2.88
N HIS A 3 -17.40 16.16 -2.82
CA HIS A 3 -17.17 15.45 -1.57
C HIS A 3 -15.81 15.88 -0.98
N ARG A 4 -15.78 17.06 -0.37
CA ARG A 4 -14.75 17.39 0.60
C ARG A 4 -15.11 16.67 1.89
N THR A 5 -14.52 15.54 2.14
CA THR A 5 -14.48 14.99 3.48
C THR A 5 -13.48 15.87 4.24
N ASP A 6 -13.99 16.87 4.90
CA ASP A 6 -13.19 17.68 5.80
C ASP A 6 -12.91 16.80 7.03
N VAL A 7 -11.81 16.05 6.97
CA VAL A 7 -11.40 15.10 8.01
C VAL A 7 -11.34 15.83 9.36
N ALA A 8 -10.90 17.09 9.37
CA ALA A 8 -10.84 17.91 10.58
C ALA A 8 -12.23 18.18 11.18
N ALA A 9 -13.27 18.37 10.34
CA ALA A 9 -14.63 18.55 10.83
C ALA A 9 -15.18 17.28 11.47
N VAL A 10 -14.88 16.11 10.88
CA VAL A 10 -15.29 14.81 11.42
C VAL A 10 -14.53 14.47 12.69
N GLU A 11 -13.21 14.74 12.72
CA GLU A 11 -12.36 14.50 13.90
C GLU A 11 -12.86 15.22 15.15
N ASN A 12 -13.38 16.43 15.00
CA ASN A 12 -13.75 17.29 16.12
C ASN A 12 -15.24 17.22 16.51
N THR A 13 -16.10 16.62 15.68
CA THR A 13 -17.57 16.68 15.89
C THR A 13 -18.24 15.33 16.00
N ALA A 14 -17.65 14.27 15.44
CA ALA A 14 -18.28 12.94 15.47
C ALA A 14 -18.18 12.31 16.86
N THR A 15 -19.31 11.90 17.41
CA THR A 15 -19.42 11.18 18.69
C THR A 15 -19.79 9.71 18.49
N VAL A 16 -20.32 9.36 17.32
CA VAL A 16 -20.66 7.98 16.93
C VAL A 16 -20.15 7.75 15.51
N ILE A 17 -19.47 6.65 15.30
CA ILE A 17 -18.96 6.21 14.01
C ILE A 17 -19.73 4.98 13.54
N LEU A 18 -20.37 5.07 12.38
CA LEU A 18 -20.86 3.93 11.63
C LEU A 18 -19.86 3.64 10.51
N HIS A 19 -19.12 2.57 10.63
CA HIS A 19 -18.15 2.15 9.62
C HIS A 19 -18.70 0.99 8.80
N LEU A 20 -18.74 1.18 7.47
CA LEU A 20 -19.12 0.17 6.50
C LEU A 20 -17.87 -0.31 5.78
N GLU A 21 -17.65 -1.61 5.74
CA GLU A 21 -16.48 -2.22 5.10
C GLU A 21 -16.84 -3.52 4.37
N GLN A 22 -15.98 -3.91 3.46
CA GLN A 22 -16.02 -5.22 2.83
C GLN A 22 -14.74 -5.98 3.21
N VAL A 23 -14.89 -7.11 3.87
CA VAL A 23 -13.80 -8.00 4.28
C VAL A 23 -13.70 -9.20 3.33
N ARG A 24 -12.69 -10.07 3.54
CA ARG A 24 -12.44 -11.27 2.72
C ARG A 24 -12.35 -10.94 1.24
N ARG A 25 -11.38 -10.11 0.88
CA ARG A 25 -11.17 -9.63 -0.50
C ARG A 25 -12.42 -8.97 -1.09
N LYS A 26 -13.09 -8.16 -0.26
CA LYS A 26 -14.29 -7.40 -0.64
C LYS A 26 -15.51 -8.28 -1.01
N THR A 27 -15.60 -9.48 -0.47
CA THR A 27 -16.73 -10.39 -0.73
C THR A 27 -17.78 -10.40 0.38
N VAL A 28 -17.41 -10.03 1.61
CA VAL A 28 -18.31 -10.08 2.76
C VAL A 28 -18.53 -8.65 3.30
N PRO A 29 -19.76 -8.12 3.23
CA PRO A 29 -20.09 -6.82 3.83
C PRO A 29 -20.07 -6.93 5.35
N ARG A 30 -19.54 -5.90 6.02
CA ARG A 30 -19.49 -5.76 7.47
C ARG A 30 -19.79 -4.32 7.86
N HIS A 31 -20.42 -4.13 9.01
CA HIS A 31 -20.54 -2.81 9.62
C HIS A 31 -20.13 -2.86 11.09
N THR A 32 -19.67 -1.73 11.58
CA THR A 32 -19.27 -1.54 12.98
C THR A 32 -19.82 -0.21 13.44
N VAL A 33 -20.49 -0.21 14.61
CA VAL A 33 -20.95 1.01 15.27
C VAL A 33 -20.11 1.20 16.52
N ALA A 34 -19.48 2.36 16.66
CA ALA A 34 -18.67 2.71 17.82
C ALA A 34 -19.08 4.07 18.37
N ALA A 35 -19.39 4.13 19.67
CA ALA A 35 -19.65 5.37 20.39
C ALA A 35 -18.32 6.00 20.84
N LEU A 36 -17.50 6.40 19.88
CA LEU A 36 -16.18 6.99 20.07
C LEU A 36 -16.00 8.19 19.13
N GLY A 37 -15.18 9.13 19.53
CA GLY A 37 -14.68 10.16 18.64
C GLY A 37 -13.85 9.55 17.50
N TYR A 38 -13.76 10.25 16.38
CA TYR A 38 -13.10 9.74 15.18
C TYR A 38 -11.63 9.33 15.43
N ALA A 39 -10.86 10.17 16.10
CA ALA A 39 -9.44 9.89 16.40
C ALA A 39 -9.25 8.65 17.27
N ASP A 40 -10.10 8.47 18.27
CA ASP A 40 -10.06 7.31 19.16
C ASP A 40 -10.50 6.03 18.43
N TYR A 41 -11.53 6.13 17.58
CA TYR A 41 -11.95 5.04 16.73
C TYR A 41 -10.82 4.56 15.80
N VAL A 42 -10.15 5.47 15.08
CA VAL A 42 -9.03 5.15 14.18
C VAL A 42 -7.89 4.49 14.94
N ARG A 43 -7.54 5.02 16.13
CA ARG A 43 -6.50 4.46 17.00
C ARG A 43 -6.84 3.05 17.48
N ALA A 44 -8.04 2.87 18.01
CA ALA A 44 -8.51 1.57 18.50
C ALA A 44 -8.57 0.52 17.39
N ARG A 45 -9.03 0.93 16.20
CA ARG A 45 -9.08 0.07 15.03
C ARG A 45 -7.70 -0.35 14.56
N ARG A 46 -6.74 0.60 14.44
CA ARG A 46 -5.34 0.28 14.05
C ARG A 46 -4.72 -0.73 15.03
N LEU A 47 -4.85 -0.50 16.33
CA LEU A 47 -4.37 -1.45 17.35
C LEU A 47 -5.03 -2.83 17.24
N GLY A 48 -6.33 -2.87 16.89
CA GLY A 48 -7.05 -4.13 16.65
C GLY A 48 -6.50 -4.88 15.44
N LEU A 49 -6.28 -4.19 14.33
CA LEU A 49 -5.72 -4.77 13.11
C LEU A 49 -4.29 -5.27 13.32
N ASP A 50 -3.43 -4.50 13.98
CA ASP A 50 -2.06 -4.89 14.28
C ASP A 50 -2.03 -6.16 15.15
N LYS A 51 -2.89 -6.24 16.17
CA LYS A 51 -3.02 -7.44 17.02
C LYS A 51 -3.50 -8.65 16.21
N GLN A 52 -4.53 -8.48 15.38
CA GLN A 52 -5.06 -9.53 14.53
C GLN A 52 -3.99 -10.05 13.56
N GLU A 53 -3.22 -9.16 12.94
CA GLU A 53 -2.13 -9.52 12.05
C GLU A 53 -1.01 -10.29 12.78
N GLN A 54 -0.61 -9.84 13.97
CA GLN A 54 0.39 -10.53 14.79
C GLN A 54 -0.06 -11.94 15.15
N VAL A 55 -1.33 -12.11 15.59
CA VAL A 55 -1.90 -13.42 15.91
C VAL A 55 -1.94 -14.31 14.68
N ALA A 56 -2.44 -13.79 13.55
CA ALA A 56 -2.51 -14.55 12.30
C ALA A 56 -1.13 -14.98 11.80
N ARG A 57 -0.12 -14.11 11.86
CA ARG A 57 1.28 -14.44 11.49
C ARG A 57 1.87 -15.50 12.41
N LYS A 58 1.65 -15.38 13.72
CA LYS A 58 2.13 -16.37 14.71
C LYS A 58 1.51 -17.75 14.45
N GLN A 59 0.20 -17.83 14.29
CA GLN A 59 -0.51 -19.08 14.01
C GLN A 59 0.00 -19.75 12.72
N ARG A 60 0.26 -18.98 11.66
CA ARG A 60 0.83 -19.51 10.42
C ARG A 60 2.24 -20.02 10.58
N ALA A 61 3.10 -19.29 11.29
CA ALA A 61 4.47 -19.71 11.54
C ALA A 61 4.52 -21.01 12.38
N GLU A 62 3.64 -21.12 13.38
CA GLU A 62 3.51 -22.35 14.18
C GLU A 62 3.03 -23.54 13.34
N TYR A 63 2.05 -23.31 12.47
CA TYR A 63 1.56 -24.31 11.53
C TYR A 63 2.67 -24.79 10.57
N GLU A 64 3.40 -23.87 9.95
CA GLU A 64 4.49 -24.20 9.05
C GLU A 64 5.58 -25.00 9.76
N ALA A 65 5.92 -24.63 10.99
CA ALA A 65 6.87 -25.37 11.81
C ALA A 65 6.36 -26.78 12.16
N GLN A 66 5.08 -26.94 12.51
CA GLN A 66 4.47 -28.23 12.77
C GLN A 66 4.44 -29.10 11.51
N MET A 67 4.04 -28.54 10.36
CA MET A 67 4.00 -29.27 9.08
C MET A 67 5.41 -29.68 8.63
N LYS A 68 6.41 -28.82 8.85
CA LYS A 68 7.80 -29.17 8.54
C LYS A 68 8.29 -30.37 9.38
N ARG A 69 8.00 -30.37 10.69
CA ARG A 69 8.33 -31.49 11.59
C ARG A 69 7.57 -32.76 11.20
N TRP A 70 6.27 -32.63 10.92
CA TRP A 70 5.44 -33.75 10.46
C TRP A 70 6.02 -34.35 9.19
N ARG A 71 6.36 -33.54 8.19
CA ARG A 71 6.93 -34.00 6.92
C ARG A 71 8.24 -34.77 7.10
N GLN A 72 9.13 -34.27 7.97
CA GLN A 72 10.39 -34.97 8.30
C GLN A 72 10.16 -36.37 8.94
N ILE A 73 9.15 -36.49 9.79
CA ILE A 73 8.80 -37.77 10.41
C ILE A 73 8.14 -38.70 9.40
N TYR A 74 7.24 -38.14 8.57
CA TYR A 74 6.57 -38.87 7.52
C TYR A 74 7.57 -39.49 6.54
N ASP A 75 8.48 -38.69 5.99
CA ASP A 75 9.50 -39.13 5.03
C ASP A 75 10.38 -40.24 5.61
N ARG A 76 10.73 -40.13 6.91
CA ARG A 76 11.51 -41.18 7.61
C ARG A 76 10.73 -42.50 7.71
N VAL A 77 9.48 -42.45 8.15
CA VAL A 77 8.62 -43.64 8.30
C VAL A 77 8.28 -44.25 6.94
N ASP A 78 8.09 -43.45 5.93
CA ASP A 78 7.86 -43.92 4.56
C ASP A 78 9.08 -44.62 3.99
N HIS A 79 10.27 -44.07 4.20
CA HIS A 79 11.52 -44.69 3.80
C HIS A 79 11.75 -46.03 4.56
N GLU A 80 11.54 -46.06 5.89
CA GLU A 80 11.62 -47.28 6.70
C GLU A 80 10.61 -48.35 6.20
N GLN A 81 9.39 -47.91 5.83
CA GLN A 81 8.37 -48.83 5.33
C GLN A 81 8.72 -49.38 3.95
N SER A 82 9.38 -48.62 3.11
CA SER A 82 9.83 -49.03 1.79
C SER A 82 11.04 -49.95 1.84
N ALA A 83 11.89 -49.84 2.87
CA ALA A 83 13.11 -50.62 3.07
C ALA A 83 12.88 -51.94 3.80
N ILE A 84 11.68 -52.18 4.38
CA ILE A 84 11.42 -53.35 5.19
C ILE A 84 11.38 -54.62 4.37
N SER A 85 12.06 -55.69 4.80
CA SER A 85 12.08 -56.97 4.15
C SER A 85 10.71 -57.69 4.27
N ARG A 86 10.33 -58.44 3.26
CA ARG A 86 9.15 -59.31 3.31
C ARG A 86 9.19 -60.36 4.40
N GLN A 87 10.39 -60.60 4.97
CA GLN A 87 10.63 -61.55 6.04
C GLN A 87 10.36 -61.03 7.47
N ASP A 88 10.03 -59.69 7.62
CA ASP A 88 9.64 -59.10 8.90
C ASP A 88 8.20 -58.55 8.89
N PRO A 89 7.18 -59.43 9.07
CA PRO A 89 5.77 -59.03 9.08
C PRO A 89 5.39 -58.22 10.32
N GLY A 90 6.17 -58.35 11.43
CA GLY A 90 5.94 -57.59 12.68
C GLY A 90 6.29 -56.13 12.55
N GLY A 91 7.50 -55.85 12.03
CA GLY A 91 7.96 -54.52 11.74
C GLY A 91 7.05 -53.77 10.73
N GLY A 92 6.62 -54.48 9.71
CA GLY A 92 5.68 -53.93 8.72
C GLY A 92 4.32 -53.48 9.30
N ARG A 93 3.76 -54.26 10.25
CA ARG A 93 2.53 -53.88 10.97
C ARG A 93 2.74 -52.65 11.86
N LEU A 94 3.86 -52.55 12.53
CA LEU A 94 4.19 -51.44 13.40
C LEU A 94 4.34 -50.13 12.59
N LEU A 95 5.03 -50.17 11.45
CA LEU A 95 5.22 -49.02 10.56
C LEU A 95 3.88 -48.56 9.94
N LYS A 96 3.01 -49.47 9.53
CA LYS A 96 1.66 -49.13 9.08
C LYS A 96 0.83 -48.47 10.16
N LYS A 97 0.95 -48.91 11.42
CA LYS A 97 0.26 -48.22 12.55
C LYS A 97 0.83 -46.81 12.81
N LYS A 98 2.17 -46.64 12.74
CA LYS A 98 2.81 -45.31 12.81
C LYS A 98 2.33 -44.38 11.68
N MET A 99 2.31 -44.86 10.43
CA MET A 99 1.85 -44.11 9.28
C MET A 99 0.38 -43.65 9.44
N LYS A 100 -0.51 -44.57 9.88
CA LYS A 100 -1.90 -44.21 10.17
C LYS A 100 -2.03 -43.12 11.24
N GLY A 101 -1.16 -43.18 12.29
CA GLY A 101 -1.08 -42.15 13.32
C GLY A 101 -0.67 -40.77 12.76
N LEU A 102 0.35 -40.76 11.88
CA LEU A 102 0.82 -39.53 11.21
C LEU A 102 -0.25 -38.90 10.32
N LEU A 103 -0.97 -39.69 9.52
CA LEU A 103 -2.08 -39.19 8.70
C LEU A 103 -3.25 -38.64 9.55
N SER A 104 -3.50 -39.25 10.72
CA SER A 104 -4.48 -38.72 11.67
C SER A 104 -4.02 -37.39 12.29
N GLN A 105 -2.71 -37.26 12.55
CA GLN A 105 -2.11 -36.02 13.08
C GLN A 105 -2.17 -34.90 12.04
N GLU A 106 -1.88 -35.18 10.76
CA GLU A 106 -2.01 -34.24 9.65
C GLU A 106 -3.41 -33.64 9.60
N LYS A 107 -4.45 -34.51 9.55
CA LYS A 107 -5.85 -34.06 9.52
C LYS A 107 -6.21 -33.19 10.73
N ARG A 108 -5.60 -33.43 11.88
CA ARG A 108 -5.81 -32.60 13.05
C ARG A 108 -5.16 -31.22 12.89
N ILE A 109 -3.93 -31.16 12.39
CA ILE A 109 -3.21 -29.92 12.11
C ILE A 109 -3.96 -29.09 11.05
N GLU A 110 -4.43 -29.74 9.99
CA GLU A 110 -5.23 -29.07 8.94
C GLU A 110 -6.56 -28.50 9.46
N ARG A 111 -7.25 -29.22 10.34
CA ARG A 111 -8.47 -28.70 10.99
C ARG A 111 -8.19 -27.47 11.86
N GLN A 112 -7.08 -27.45 12.56
CA GLN A 112 -6.66 -26.28 13.34
C GLN A 112 -6.36 -25.08 12.42
N ALA A 113 -5.75 -25.32 11.24
CA ALA A 113 -5.48 -24.27 10.28
C ALA A 113 -6.77 -23.58 9.76
N GLY A 114 -7.88 -24.32 9.69
CA GLY A 114 -9.19 -23.76 9.32
C GLY A 114 -9.80 -22.80 10.33
N THR A 115 -9.25 -22.73 11.56
CA THR A 115 -9.71 -21.82 12.64
C THR A 115 -8.78 -20.65 12.88
N PHE A 116 -7.76 -20.47 12.05
CA PHE A 116 -6.78 -19.39 12.22
C PHE A 116 -7.43 -18.02 11.97
N GLU A 117 -6.94 -17.03 12.69
CA GLU A 117 -7.26 -15.64 12.41
C GLU A 117 -6.84 -15.28 10.98
N GLU A 118 -7.74 -14.60 10.29
CA GLU A 118 -7.42 -14.09 8.96
C GLU A 118 -6.51 -12.87 9.06
N ILE A 119 -5.51 -12.78 8.18
CA ILE A 119 -4.74 -11.53 8.05
C ILE A 119 -5.73 -10.45 7.63
N PRO A 120 -5.73 -9.27 8.30
CA PRO A 120 -6.64 -8.21 7.95
C PRO A 120 -6.56 -7.84 6.47
N ASP A 121 -7.68 -7.95 5.77
CA ASP A 121 -7.82 -7.60 4.35
C ASP A 121 -8.81 -6.44 4.22
N VAL A 122 -8.49 -5.36 4.93
CA VAL A 122 -9.28 -4.13 4.98
C VAL A 122 -8.47 -2.97 4.42
N GLU A 123 -9.16 -1.94 3.98
CA GLU A 123 -8.54 -0.83 3.27
C GLU A 123 -7.51 -0.04 4.11
N ASP A 124 -7.69 0.00 5.40
CA ASP A 124 -6.81 0.65 6.38
C ASP A 124 -5.60 -0.20 6.79
N ALA A 125 -5.54 -1.49 6.42
CA ALA A 125 -4.37 -2.36 6.60
C ALA A 125 -3.40 -2.31 5.39
N ILE A 126 -3.27 -1.15 4.73
CA ILE A 126 -2.32 -0.95 3.64
C ILE A 126 -0.90 -0.96 4.19
N ASP A 127 0.01 -1.66 3.53
CA ASP A 127 1.44 -1.52 3.75
C ASP A 127 2.05 -0.70 2.59
N CYS A 128 2.38 0.54 2.87
CA CYS A 128 2.95 1.49 1.92
C CYS A 128 4.25 2.04 2.51
N ARG A 129 5.39 1.53 2.02
CA ARG A 129 6.71 1.99 2.47
C ARG A 129 7.55 2.39 1.28
N PHE A 130 8.08 3.60 1.31
CA PHE A 130 9.12 4.00 0.38
C PHE A 130 10.40 3.22 0.64
N SER A 131 11.15 2.92 -0.42
CA SER A 131 12.44 2.26 -0.27
C SER A 131 13.36 3.09 0.63
N ALA A 132 13.93 2.45 1.65
CA ALA A 132 14.93 3.08 2.52
C ALA A 132 16.23 3.46 1.75
N ALA A 133 16.37 2.99 0.51
CA ALA A 133 17.52 3.30 -0.35
C ALA A 133 17.45 4.70 -0.97
N ILE A 134 16.29 5.39 -0.90
CA ILE A 134 16.17 6.76 -1.40
C ILE A 134 16.73 7.70 -0.33
N THR A 135 17.95 8.17 -0.54
CA THR A 135 18.61 9.15 0.33
C THR A 135 19.15 10.27 -0.54
N LEU A 136 18.50 11.42 -0.47
CA LEU A 136 18.97 12.61 -1.16
C LEU A 136 20.02 13.33 -0.31
N PRO A 137 21.25 13.59 -0.83
CA PRO A 137 22.27 14.32 -0.08
C PRO A 137 21.80 15.72 0.32
N GLN A 138 22.14 16.16 1.54
CA GLN A 138 21.69 17.46 2.10
C GLN A 138 22.05 18.67 1.25
N GLY A 139 23.21 18.63 0.58
CA GLY A 139 23.70 19.72 -0.30
C GLY A 139 23.22 19.63 -1.75
N LYS A 140 22.47 18.59 -2.14
CA LYS A 140 21.99 18.44 -3.51
C LYS A 140 20.91 19.46 -3.80
N THR A 141 21.16 20.38 -4.75
CA THR A 141 20.11 21.29 -5.22
C THR A 141 19.05 20.52 -6.01
N VAL A 142 17.83 20.53 -5.49
CA VAL A 142 16.66 19.90 -6.09
C VAL A 142 15.96 20.86 -7.05
N LEU A 143 15.75 22.09 -6.60
CA LEU A 143 15.03 23.10 -7.38
C LEU A 143 15.66 24.48 -7.08
N ASP A 144 15.83 25.28 -8.13
CA ASP A 144 16.15 26.70 -8.05
C ASP A 144 15.22 27.44 -9.00
N PHE A 145 14.00 27.68 -8.52
CA PHE A 145 12.89 28.17 -9.33
C PHE A 145 12.72 29.66 -9.15
N GLN A 146 12.65 30.40 -10.27
CA GLN A 146 12.39 31.83 -10.30
C GLN A 146 11.31 32.12 -11.35
N LEU A 147 10.30 32.89 -10.96
CA LEU A 147 9.18 33.26 -11.82
C LEU A 147 8.78 34.71 -11.52
N ASP A 148 8.92 35.58 -12.51
CA ASP A 148 8.58 37.00 -12.37
C ASP A 148 7.09 37.21 -12.10
N CYS A 149 6.22 36.44 -12.76
CA CYS A 149 4.78 36.57 -12.60
C CYS A 149 4.06 35.24 -12.85
N LEU A 150 3.41 34.72 -11.80
CA LEU A 150 2.47 33.61 -11.91
C LEU A 150 1.14 34.14 -12.42
N ARG A 151 0.61 33.56 -13.51
CA ARG A 151 -0.65 34.01 -14.14
C ARG A 151 -1.63 32.84 -14.29
N ALA A 152 -2.92 33.15 -14.25
CA ALA A 152 -3.99 32.28 -14.72
C ALA A 152 -4.75 33.01 -15.85
N GLY A 153 -4.46 32.66 -17.10
CA GLY A 153 -4.81 33.49 -18.25
C GLY A 153 -4.16 34.86 -18.11
N ASP A 154 -4.97 35.93 -18.26
CA ASP A 154 -4.46 37.30 -18.14
C ASP A 154 -4.35 37.82 -16.70
N ARG A 155 -4.88 37.08 -15.74
CA ARG A 155 -4.90 37.50 -14.34
C ARG A 155 -3.57 37.15 -13.62
N PRO A 156 -2.83 38.14 -13.10
CA PRO A 156 -1.66 37.89 -12.27
C PRO A 156 -2.10 37.35 -10.90
N LEU A 157 -1.45 36.28 -10.44
CA LEU A 157 -1.74 35.62 -9.16
C LEU A 157 -0.66 35.89 -8.11
N ALA A 158 0.61 35.89 -8.53
CA ALA A 158 1.76 36.22 -7.68
C ALA A 158 2.88 36.82 -8.55
N ARG A 159 3.78 37.61 -7.92
CA ARG A 159 4.97 38.18 -8.55
C ARG A 159 6.21 37.81 -7.76
N ASP A 160 7.36 37.81 -8.44
CA ASP A 160 8.67 37.52 -7.86
C ASP A 160 8.71 36.23 -7.01
N VAL A 161 8.14 35.15 -7.56
CA VAL A 161 8.15 33.87 -6.89
C VAL A 161 9.55 33.28 -6.99
N ARG A 162 10.19 33.06 -5.84
CA ARG A 162 11.51 32.41 -5.75
C ARG A 162 11.44 31.26 -4.78
N LEU A 163 11.91 30.11 -5.21
CA LEU A 163 11.90 28.89 -4.41
C LEU A 163 13.18 28.10 -4.62
N HIS A 164 14.04 28.05 -3.59
CA HIS A 164 15.22 27.21 -3.58
C HIS A 164 15.04 26.02 -2.66
N VAL A 165 15.24 24.82 -3.19
CA VAL A 165 15.11 23.55 -2.45
C VAL A 165 16.39 22.76 -2.58
N ALA A 166 17.02 22.41 -1.47
CA ALA A 166 18.22 21.57 -1.42
C ALA A 166 18.02 20.44 -0.39
N GLY A 167 18.49 19.24 -0.73
CA GLY A 167 18.37 18.06 0.11
C GLY A 167 16.93 17.55 0.25
N PRO A 168 16.68 16.66 1.22
CA PRO A 168 15.38 15.99 1.43
C PRO A 168 14.37 16.89 2.14
N ARG A 169 14.17 18.10 1.62
CA ARG A 169 13.24 19.08 2.22
C ARG A 169 11.81 18.79 1.85
N ARG A 170 10.90 19.20 2.73
CA ARG A 170 9.45 19.15 2.54
C ARG A 170 8.90 20.56 2.41
N VAL A 171 8.34 20.86 1.25
CA VAL A 171 7.78 22.17 0.92
C VAL A 171 6.26 22.04 0.79
N ALA A 172 5.53 22.81 1.57
CA ALA A 172 4.07 22.89 1.44
C ALA A 172 3.70 24.23 0.81
N ILE A 173 2.94 24.18 -0.29
CA ILE A 173 2.38 25.35 -0.96
C ILE A 173 0.96 25.55 -0.44
N LEU A 174 0.77 26.61 0.33
CA LEU A 174 -0.50 26.93 0.99
C LEU A 174 -1.16 28.16 0.35
N GLY A 175 -2.46 28.29 0.50
CA GLY A 175 -3.24 29.42 0.02
C GLY A 175 -4.68 29.06 -0.24
N GLU A 176 -5.53 30.07 -0.42
CA GLU A 176 -6.94 29.91 -0.76
C GLU A 176 -7.14 29.18 -2.10
N ASN A 177 -8.33 28.63 -2.31
CA ASN A 177 -8.67 27.99 -3.58
C ASN A 177 -8.69 29.04 -4.72
N GLY A 178 -8.22 28.62 -5.91
CA GLY A 178 -8.13 29.52 -7.07
C GLY A 178 -6.97 30.51 -7.05
N ARG A 179 -6.06 30.44 -6.07
CA ARG A 179 -4.86 31.29 -6.00
C ARG A 179 -3.66 30.80 -6.81
N GLY A 180 -3.85 29.75 -7.62
CA GLY A 180 -2.81 29.28 -8.54
C GLY A 180 -1.83 28.26 -7.96
N LYS A 181 -2.15 27.62 -6.83
CA LYS A 181 -1.28 26.59 -6.21
C LYS A 181 -0.92 25.46 -7.20
N THR A 182 -1.93 24.85 -7.81
CA THR A 182 -1.76 23.81 -8.86
C THR A 182 -1.01 24.33 -10.08
N THR A 183 -1.25 25.59 -10.49
CA THR A 183 -0.53 26.20 -11.62
C THR A 183 0.96 26.33 -11.31
N LEU A 184 1.29 26.83 -10.12
CA LEU A 184 2.68 26.95 -9.65
C LEU A 184 3.35 25.55 -9.58
N LEU A 185 2.64 24.56 -9.00
CA LEU A 185 3.17 23.21 -8.86
C LEU A 185 3.42 22.56 -10.24
N ARG A 186 2.56 22.80 -11.23
CA ARG A 186 2.77 22.34 -12.61
C ARG A 186 4.00 22.97 -13.26
N LEU A 187 4.22 24.27 -13.08
CA LEU A 187 5.43 24.93 -13.59
C LEU A 187 6.71 24.36 -12.96
N ILE A 188 6.68 24.12 -11.67
CA ILE A 188 7.77 23.45 -10.96
C ILE A 188 7.98 22.04 -11.49
N TRP A 189 6.91 21.28 -11.73
CA TRP A 189 6.99 19.95 -12.33
C TRP A 189 7.62 19.98 -13.73
N GLU A 190 7.21 20.93 -14.58
CA GLU A 190 7.78 21.08 -15.93
C GLU A 190 9.30 21.32 -15.89
N GLU A 191 9.81 22.03 -14.90
CA GLU A 191 11.24 22.21 -14.70
C GLU A 191 11.93 20.95 -14.19
N LEU A 192 11.35 20.30 -13.16
CA LEU A 192 11.93 19.13 -12.54
C LEU A 192 12.00 17.92 -13.48
N ARG A 193 10.99 17.70 -14.34
CA ARG A 193 10.96 16.58 -15.28
C ARG A 193 12.03 16.65 -16.38
N LEU A 194 12.59 17.81 -16.62
CA LEU A 194 13.68 18.00 -17.59
C LEU A 194 15.07 17.67 -17.00
N ARG A 195 15.17 17.58 -15.69
CA ARG A 195 16.41 17.25 -14.99
C ARG A 195 16.77 15.79 -15.19
N ARG A 196 18.06 15.53 -15.51
CA ARG A 196 18.60 14.18 -15.72
C ARG A 196 19.34 13.63 -14.51
N ASP A 197 19.70 14.49 -13.57
CA ASP A 197 20.51 14.19 -12.39
C ASP A 197 19.66 13.86 -11.16
N ILE A 198 18.33 13.97 -11.26
CA ILE A 198 17.34 13.58 -10.25
C ILE A 198 16.14 12.92 -10.95
N ARG A 199 15.48 12.01 -10.26
CA ARG A 199 14.20 11.42 -10.69
C ARG A 199 13.07 12.13 -9.98
N ALA A 200 12.27 12.88 -10.70
CA ALA A 200 11.09 13.51 -10.16
C ALA A 200 9.84 12.69 -10.49
N GLY A 201 8.92 12.58 -9.55
CA GLY A 201 7.62 11.95 -9.72
C GLY A 201 6.48 12.92 -9.44
N TYR A 202 5.40 12.85 -10.23
CA TYR A 202 4.27 13.76 -10.14
C TYR A 202 2.96 13.04 -9.89
N MET A 203 2.22 13.53 -8.91
CA MET A 203 0.84 13.13 -8.66
C MET A 203 -0.07 14.34 -8.87
N PRO A 204 -0.79 14.44 -9.99
CA PRO A 204 -1.69 15.55 -10.27
C PRO A 204 -2.98 15.46 -9.47
N GLN A 205 -3.69 16.58 -9.34
CA GLN A 205 -5.04 16.62 -8.77
C GLN A 205 -6.04 15.84 -9.62
N ASN A 206 -5.93 15.94 -10.96
CA ASN A 206 -6.72 15.14 -11.91
C ASN A 206 -5.89 13.95 -12.39
N TYR A 207 -6.24 12.76 -11.97
CA TYR A 207 -5.49 11.54 -12.29
C TYR A 207 -5.53 11.17 -13.78
N GLY A 208 -6.55 11.63 -14.53
CA GLY A 208 -6.65 11.43 -15.98
C GLY A 208 -5.54 12.14 -16.77
N ASP A 209 -4.81 13.10 -16.16
CA ASP A 209 -3.67 13.77 -16.80
C ASP A 209 -2.46 12.82 -16.94
N VAL A 210 -2.42 11.73 -16.16
CA VAL A 210 -1.28 10.77 -16.11
C VAL A 210 -1.71 9.33 -16.37
N LEU A 211 -2.93 8.95 -15.94
CA LEU A 211 -3.43 7.59 -16.10
C LEU A 211 -4.19 7.44 -17.42
N ASP A 212 -3.78 6.48 -18.25
CA ASP A 212 -4.58 6.04 -19.39
C ASP A 212 -5.65 5.05 -18.91
N ASP A 213 -6.91 5.45 -19.00
CA ASP A 213 -8.06 4.68 -18.55
C ASP A 213 -8.22 3.31 -19.26
N ARG A 214 -7.53 3.09 -20.39
CA ARG A 214 -7.57 1.82 -21.15
C ARG A 214 -6.58 0.78 -20.62
N GLN A 215 -5.51 1.23 -19.97
CA GLN A 215 -4.49 0.35 -19.41
C GLN A 215 -5.01 -0.38 -18.17
N THR A 216 -4.37 -1.51 -17.84
CA THR A 216 -4.55 -2.14 -16.54
C THR A 216 -3.58 -1.55 -15.51
N PRO A 217 -3.88 -1.61 -14.19
CA PRO A 217 -2.94 -1.21 -13.15
C PRO A 217 -1.55 -1.83 -13.27
N VAL A 218 -1.49 -3.11 -13.63
CA VAL A 218 -0.22 -3.83 -13.80
C VAL A 218 0.54 -3.32 -15.01
N ASP A 219 -0.13 -3.08 -16.13
CA ASP A 219 0.52 -2.58 -17.35
C ASP A 219 0.99 -1.12 -17.18
N TYR A 220 0.25 -0.30 -16.45
CA TYR A 220 0.70 1.04 -16.07
C TYR A 220 2.00 1.01 -15.25
N LEU A 221 2.11 0.12 -14.26
CA LEU A 221 3.29 0.01 -13.40
C LEU A 221 4.48 -0.70 -14.07
N ALA A 222 4.21 -1.57 -15.05
CA ALA A 222 5.23 -2.37 -15.77
C ALA A 222 5.01 -2.32 -17.30
N PRO A 223 5.14 -1.14 -17.93
CA PRO A 223 4.82 -0.94 -19.36
C PRO A 223 5.75 -1.71 -20.28
N SER A 224 6.98 -1.98 -19.89
CA SER A 224 7.97 -2.74 -20.69
C SER A 224 7.71 -4.25 -20.72
N GLY A 225 6.74 -4.76 -19.94
CA GLY A 225 6.48 -6.20 -19.81
C GLY A 225 7.58 -6.97 -19.06
N ASP A 226 8.58 -6.28 -18.50
CA ASP A 226 9.63 -6.91 -17.69
C ASP A 226 9.04 -7.72 -16.54
N LYS A 227 9.43 -8.99 -16.46
CA LYS A 227 8.88 -9.97 -15.50
C LYS A 227 9.17 -9.58 -14.05
N GLU A 228 10.36 -9.05 -13.78
CA GLU A 228 10.74 -8.65 -12.42
C GLU A 228 9.92 -7.43 -11.98
N ARG A 229 9.82 -6.39 -12.82
CA ARG A 229 9.02 -5.20 -12.56
C ARG A 229 7.53 -5.56 -12.39
N ARG A 230 7.02 -6.45 -13.24
CA ARG A 230 5.63 -6.95 -13.15
C ARG A 230 5.36 -7.67 -11.82
N THR A 231 6.31 -8.48 -11.36
CA THR A 231 6.20 -9.15 -10.04
C THR A 231 6.20 -8.15 -8.90
N LYS A 232 7.09 -7.16 -8.93
CA LYS A 232 7.12 -6.06 -7.95
C LYS A 232 5.82 -5.25 -7.96
N ALA A 233 5.30 -4.94 -9.14
CA ALA A 233 4.03 -4.24 -9.32
C ALA A 233 2.85 -5.02 -8.69
N CYS A 234 2.72 -6.31 -8.98
CA CYS A 234 1.67 -7.15 -8.40
C CYS A 234 1.79 -7.25 -6.87
N THR A 235 3.00 -7.40 -6.35
CA THR A 235 3.25 -7.45 -4.90
C THR A 235 2.85 -6.14 -4.23
N LEU A 236 3.25 -5.00 -4.81
CA LEU A 236 2.93 -3.68 -4.29
C LEU A 236 1.42 -3.38 -4.36
N LEU A 237 0.77 -3.69 -5.49
CA LEU A 237 -0.69 -3.56 -5.60
C LEU A 237 -1.41 -4.42 -4.56
N GLY A 238 -0.93 -5.64 -4.32
CA GLY A 238 -1.44 -6.50 -3.25
C GLY A 238 -1.31 -5.89 -1.86
N SER A 239 -0.18 -5.25 -1.54
CA SER A 239 0.00 -4.54 -0.27
C SER A 239 -0.92 -3.32 -0.14
N LEU A 240 -1.29 -2.69 -1.25
CA LEU A 240 -2.27 -1.60 -1.34
C LEU A 240 -3.73 -2.09 -1.40
N LYS A 241 -3.95 -3.41 -1.22
CA LYS A 241 -5.27 -4.06 -1.18
C LYS A 241 -6.04 -4.04 -2.50
N PHE A 242 -5.33 -4.10 -3.62
CA PHE A 242 -5.94 -4.44 -4.90
C PHE A 242 -6.20 -5.94 -4.98
N THR A 243 -7.40 -6.31 -5.39
CA THR A 243 -7.71 -7.71 -5.71
C THR A 243 -7.10 -8.11 -7.05
N PRO A 244 -6.89 -9.42 -7.31
CA PRO A 244 -6.39 -9.88 -8.61
C PRO A 244 -7.24 -9.42 -9.80
N ASP A 245 -8.56 -9.29 -9.62
CA ASP A 245 -9.47 -8.78 -10.64
C ASP A 245 -9.28 -7.29 -10.88
N GLU A 246 -9.13 -6.50 -9.82
CA GLU A 246 -8.85 -5.05 -9.91
C GLU A 246 -7.52 -4.76 -10.58
N MET A 247 -6.52 -5.61 -10.40
CA MET A 247 -5.21 -5.50 -11.07
C MET A 247 -5.28 -5.71 -12.58
N ARG A 248 -6.30 -6.42 -13.07
CA ARG A 248 -6.49 -6.80 -14.48
C ARG A 248 -7.56 -5.99 -15.19
N ARG A 249 -8.41 -5.28 -14.47
CA ARG A 249 -9.44 -4.41 -15.05
C ARG A 249 -8.82 -3.13 -15.59
N PRO A 250 -9.46 -2.48 -16.59
CA PRO A 250 -9.07 -1.16 -17.03
C PRO A 250 -9.11 -0.14 -15.88
N ILE A 251 -8.17 0.78 -15.88
CA ILE A 251 -8.06 1.87 -14.89
C ILE A 251 -9.34 2.71 -14.82
N ALA A 252 -10.09 2.81 -15.93
CA ALA A 252 -11.41 3.44 -15.95
C ALA A 252 -12.37 2.88 -14.89
N ALA A 253 -12.30 1.59 -14.58
CA ALA A 253 -13.17 0.92 -13.61
C ALA A 253 -12.75 1.10 -12.14
N LEU A 254 -11.62 1.76 -11.89
CA LEU A 254 -11.11 2.01 -10.54
C LEU A 254 -11.79 3.21 -9.90
N SER A 255 -12.01 3.14 -8.58
CA SER A 255 -12.43 4.29 -7.78
C SER A 255 -11.34 5.37 -7.72
N GLY A 256 -11.71 6.61 -7.37
CA GLY A 256 -10.74 7.69 -7.19
C GLY A 256 -9.66 7.36 -6.16
N GLY A 257 -10.01 6.69 -5.06
CA GLY A 257 -9.05 6.22 -4.06
C GLY A 257 -8.11 5.13 -4.59
N GLN A 258 -8.60 4.24 -5.42
CA GLN A 258 -7.75 3.24 -6.08
C GLN A 258 -6.81 3.87 -7.10
N LYS A 259 -7.28 4.84 -7.90
CA LYS A 259 -6.43 5.62 -8.81
C LYS A 259 -5.34 6.37 -8.05
N ALA A 260 -5.64 6.96 -6.89
CA ALA A 260 -4.65 7.59 -6.01
C ALA A 260 -3.59 6.61 -5.53
N LYS A 261 -4.01 5.43 -5.05
CA LYS A 261 -3.10 4.36 -4.62
C LYS A 261 -2.23 3.85 -5.77
N LEU A 262 -2.79 3.74 -6.98
CA LEU A 262 -2.06 3.32 -8.17
C LEU A 262 -0.95 4.31 -8.53
N LEU A 263 -1.23 5.61 -8.51
CA LEU A 263 -0.22 6.65 -8.73
C LEU A 263 0.90 6.60 -7.67
N LEU A 264 0.53 6.47 -6.40
CA LEU A 264 1.52 6.29 -5.33
C LEU A 264 2.37 5.03 -5.54
N ALA A 265 1.77 3.93 -6.00
CA ALA A 265 2.52 2.72 -6.36
C ALA A 265 3.53 2.98 -7.48
N GLY A 266 3.17 3.76 -8.50
CA GLY A 266 4.10 4.18 -9.56
C GLY A 266 5.29 4.95 -8.99
N LEU A 267 5.03 5.97 -8.17
CA LEU A 267 6.09 6.77 -7.53
C LEU A 267 7.03 5.93 -6.64
N LEU A 268 6.48 4.92 -5.96
CA LEU A 268 7.25 3.97 -5.16
C LEU A 268 8.16 3.07 -6.01
N LEU A 269 7.63 2.54 -7.11
CA LEU A 269 8.37 1.64 -8.00
C LEU A 269 9.45 2.36 -8.81
N ASP A 270 9.20 3.62 -9.17
CA ASP A 270 10.15 4.41 -9.96
C ASP A 270 11.33 4.91 -9.12
N GLY A 271 11.23 4.81 -7.79
CA GLY A 271 12.32 5.21 -6.90
C GLY A 271 12.69 6.68 -7.08
N CYS A 272 11.66 7.56 -7.10
CA CYS A 272 11.85 8.99 -7.30
C CYS A 272 12.68 9.62 -6.19
N ASP A 273 13.53 10.60 -6.52
CA ASP A 273 14.29 11.40 -5.55
C ASP A 273 13.45 12.59 -5.04
N VAL A 274 12.47 13.01 -5.84
CA VAL A 274 11.61 14.16 -5.59
C VAL A 274 10.17 13.80 -5.90
N LEU A 275 9.26 14.10 -4.97
CA LEU A 275 7.81 13.94 -5.15
C LEU A 275 7.14 15.31 -5.28
N VAL A 276 6.38 15.49 -6.33
CA VAL A 276 5.53 16.67 -6.58
C VAL A 276 4.08 16.23 -6.46
N LEU A 277 3.38 16.66 -5.42
CA LEU A 277 2.10 16.10 -5.02
C LEU A 277 1.01 17.19 -4.96
N ASP A 278 -0.03 17.06 -5.78
CA ASP A 278 -1.18 17.97 -5.78
C ASP A 278 -2.37 17.33 -5.06
N GLU A 279 -2.65 17.78 -3.84
CA GLU A 279 -3.69 17.26 -2.94
C GLU A 279 -3.65 15.72 -2.79
N PRO A 280 -2.53 15.10 -2.40
CA PRO A 280 -2.32 13.65 -2.48
C PRO A 280 -3.27 12.82 -1.63
N THR A 281 -3.94 13.41 -0.64
CA THR A 281 -4.87 12.70 0.26
C THR A 281 -6.34 12.93 -0.09
N ARG A 282 -6.66 13.75 -1.09
CA ARG A 282 -8.03 14.19 -1.40
C ARG A 282 -9.02 13.06 -1.65
N ASN A 283 -8.60 12.04 -2.38
CA ASN A 283 -9.46 10.92 -2.80
C ASN A 283 -9.22 9.65 -1.96
N LEU A 284 -8.37 9.72 -0.95
CA LEU A 284 -8.12 8.60 -0.06
C LEU A 284 -9.16 8.54 1.04
N SER A 285 -9.46 7.32 1.49
CA SER A 285 -10.34 7.15 2.66
C SER A 285 -9.67 7.76 3.89
N PRO A 286 -10.45 8.31 4.83
CA PRO A 286 -9.92 8.84 6.08
C PRO A 286 -9.06 7.84 6.85
N LEU A 287 -9.36 6.54 6.74
CA LEU A 287 -8.62 5.47 7.40
C LEU A 287 -7.28 5.15 6.70
N SER A 288 -7.18 5.38 5.37
CA SER A 288 -5.93 5.20 4.61
C SER A 288 -4.98 6.39 4.74
N CYS A 289 -5.49 7.60 5.01
CA CYS A 289 -4.70 8.81 5.10
C CYS A 289 -3.54 8.73 6.13
N PRO A 290 -3.70 8.20 7.36
CA PRO A 290 -2.62 8.10 8.33
C PRO A 290 -1.44 7.26 7.82
N VAL A 291 -1.71 6.14 7.15
CA VAL A 291 -0.66 5.25 6.61
C VAL A 291 0.13 5.94 5.50
N ILE A 292 -0.57 6.63 4.59
CA ILE A 292 0.07 7.39 3.51
C ILE A 292 0.90 8.55 4.07
N ARG A 293 0.39 9.28 5.08
CA ARG A 293 1.15 10.34 5.77
C ARG A 293 2.42 9.81 6.42
N GLU A 294 2.33 8.67 7.09
CA GLU A 294 3.49 8.00 7.70
C GLU A 294 4.52 7.60 6.65
N ALA A 295 4.08 7.01 5.54
CA ALA A 295 4.94 6.66 4.41
C ALA A 295 5.65 7.90 3.82
N LEU A 296 4.91 8.99 3.56
CA LEU A 296 5.47 10.25 3.08
C LEU A 296 6.40 10.90 4.11
N SER A 297 6.13 10.77 5.40
CA SER A 297 6.99 11.28 6.48
C SER A 297 8.32 10.53 6.56
N ALA A 298 8.31 9.23 6.29
CA ALA A 298 9.50 8.38 6.28
C ALA A 298 10.29 8.45 4.96
N TYR A 299 9.76 9.12 3.94
CA TYR A 299 10.42 9.22 2.64
C TYR A 299 11.74 10.02 2.71
N GLY A 300 12.83 9.46 2.16
CA GLY A 300 14.18 10.04 2.24
C GLY A 300 14.51 11.08 1.18
N GLY A 301 13.63 11.37 0.24
CA GLY A 301 13.78 12.39 -0.79
C GLY A 301 13.08 13.70 -0.47
N ALA A 302 13.05 14.62 -1.44
CA ALA A 302 12.33 15.90 -1.31
C ALA A 302 10.85 15.74 -1.66
N ILE A 303 9.99 16.52 -0.99
CA ILE A 303 8.55 16.57 -1.28
C ILE A 303 8.14 18.03 -1.49
N LEU A 304 7.46 18.30 -2.59
CA LEU A 304 6.74 19.55 -2.82
C LEU A 304 5.25 19.22 -2.92
N SER A 305 4.43 19.76 -2.05
CA SER A 305 3.01 19.44 -2.00
C SER A 305 2.11 20.66 -1.93
N VAL A 306 0.95 20.55 -2.56
CA VAL A 306 -0.20 21.44 -2.40
C VAL A 306 -1.22 20.75 -1.48
N THR A 307 -1.77 21.49 -0.53
CA THR A 307 -2.82 21.04 0.39
C THR A 307 -3.99 22.02 0.42
#